data_070ab0c41006e561297f69ca8516300c
#
_entry.id   070ab0c41006e561297f69ca8516300c
#
_cell.length_a   1.000
_cell.length_b   1.000
_cell.length_c   1.000
_cell.angle_alpha   90.00
_cell.angle_beta   90.00
_cell.angle_gamma   90.00
#
_symmetry.space_group_name_H-M   'P 1'
#
loop_
_entity.id
_entity.type
_entity.pdbx_description
1 polymer ?
#
loop_
_entity_poly.entity_id
_entity_poly.type
_entity_poly.pdbx_seq_one_letter_code
_entity_poly.pdbx_strand_id
1 'polypeptide(L)'
;LLKFIETPGGTEGILAALDGYKGKNEVFDLGAEELKTVATYMQAFGVPADHFEIDLTIARGLDYYTGTVYETTLLDHPEIGSVCSGGRYDNLAEYYTDRQLPGAGISIGLTRLFYVLGEQGMLNPDLPTAPADVLILPMTEDLSPAISLATALRENGIRTQLHCEDKKFKQKISYADKLHIPYVIFLGEDEINAGVVACKDLTTGEQTKLEPA
;
A
#
# COMPACT_ATOMS: atom_id res chain seq x y z
N LEU A 1 -14.35 13.35 -33.71
CA LEU A 1 -13.99 12.78 -32.43
C LEU A 1 -12.52 13.10 -32.07
N LEU A 2 -11.51 12.76 -32.91
CA LEU A 2 -10.09 12.99 -32.63
C LEU A 2 -9.78 14.47 -32.34
N LYS A 3 -10.29 15.41 -33.14
CA LYS A 3 -10.13 16.86 -32.88
C LYS A 3 -10.73 17.33 -31.56
N PHE A 4 -11.72 16.63 -31.04
CA PHE A 4 -12.36 16.93 -29.77
C PHE A 4 -11.49 16.45 -28.59
N ILE A 5 -10.91 15.25 -28.72
CA ILE A 5 -10.03 14.67 -27.71
C ILE A 5 -8.72 15.46 -27.57
N GLU A 6 -8.23 16.04 -28.67
CA GLU A 6 -7.00 16.85 -28.72
C GLU A 6 -7.22 18.34 -28.44
N THR A 7 -8.33 18.71 -27.78
CA THR A 7 -8.63 20.13 -27.45
C THR A 7 -7.55 20.69 -26.52
N PRO A 8 -6.81 21.71 -26.92
CA PRO A 8 -5.81 22.33 -26.06
C PRO A 8 -6.44 23.30 -25.06
N GLY A 9 -5.71 23.65 -23.99
CA GLY A 9 -6.09 24.74 -23.09
C GLY A 9 -6.37 24.32 -21.64
N GLY A 10 -5.96 23.11 -21.26
CA GLY A 10 -6.14 22.61 -19.90
C GLY A 10 -7.64 22.50 -19.52
N THR A 11 -7.91 22.44 -18.23
CA THR A 11 -9.27 22.25 -17.69
C THR A 11 -10.26 23.29 -18.21
N GLU A 12 -9.91 24.56 -18.22
CA GLU A 12 -10.82 25.64 -18.67
C GLU A 12 -11.09 25.58 -20.17
N GLY A 13 -10.06 25.32 -20.98
CA GLY A 13 -10.21 25.20 -22.42
C GLY A 13 -11.08 24.01 -22.81
N ILE A 14 -10.93 22.89 -22.13
CA ILE A 14 -11.75 21.70 -22.34
C ILE A 14 -13.21 21.96 -21.93
N LEU A 15 -13.45 22.55 -20.75
CA LEU A 15 -14.81 22.89 -20.31
C LEU A 15 -15.51 23.84 -21.30
N ALA A 16 -14.80 24.86 -21.81
CA ALA A 16 -15.34 25.76 -22.84
C ALA A 16 -15.66 25.03 -24.15
N ALA A 17 -14.82 24.08 -24.55
CA ALA A 17 -15.08 23.25 -25.74
C ALA A 17 -16.31 22.35 -25.56
N LEU A 18 -16.48 21.76 -24.35
CA LEU A 18 -17.67 20.93 -24.02
C LEU A 18 -18.94 21.76 -24.11
N ASP A 19 -18.95 23.01 -23.62
CA ASP A 19 -20.10 23.91 -23.72
C ASP A 19 -20.54 24.17 -25.16
N GLY A 20 -19.61 24.15 -26.13
CA GLY A 20 -19.91 24.28 -27.57
C GLY A 20 -20.73 23.11 -28.15
N TYR A 21 -20.82 21.98 -27.45
CA TYR A 21 -21.59 20.80 -27.87
C TYR A 21 -22.87 20.62 -27.08
N LYS A 22 -23.17 21.48 -26.12
CA LYS A 22 -24.35 21.40 -25.27
C LYS A 22 -25.65 21.40 -26.07
N GLY A 23 -26.61 20.61 -25.63
CA GLY A 23 -27.94 20.47 -26.25
C GLY A 23 -28.00 19.49 -27.43
N LYS A 24 -26.89 18.79 -27.76
CA LYS A 24 -26.86 17.80 -28.85
C LYS A 24 -27.19 16.38 -28.37
N ASN A 25 -26.91 16.08 -27.12
CA ASN A 25 -27.13 14.75 -26.54
C ASN A 25 -27.25 14.89 -25.01
N GLU A 26 -28.31 14.38 -24.42
CA GLU A 26 -28.57 14.50 -22.97
C GLU A 26 -27.53 13.81 -22.11
N VAL A 27 -27.00 12.64 -22.53
CA VAL A 27 -25.95 11.93 -21.80
C VAL A 27 -24.63 12.70 -21.83
N PHE A 28 -24.31 13.32 -22.96
CA PHE A 28 -23.16 14.21 -23.09
C PHE A 28 -23.28 15.43 -22.19
N ASP A 29 -24.44 16.06 -22.18
CA ASP A 29 -24.71 17.25 -21.38
C ASP A 29 -24.57 16.94 -19.88
N LEU A 30 -25.08 15.78 -19.43
CA LEU A 30 -24.93 15.29 -18.06
C LEU A 30 -23.44 15.11 -17.69
N GLY A 31 -22.69 14.40 -18.53
CA GLY A 31 -21.26 14.15 -18.29
C GLY A 31 -20.42 15.45 -18.26
N ALA A 32 -20.71 16.39 -19.14
CA ALA A 32 -20.04 17.70 -19.15
C ALA A 32 -20.34 18.52 -17.87
N GLU A 33 -21.57 18.49 -17.39
CA GLU A 33 -21.95 19.17 -16.14
C GLU A 33 -21.34 18.50 -14.90
N GLU A 34 -21.24 17.17 -14.89
CA GLU A 34 -20.53 16.44 -13.84
C GLU A 34 -19.03 16.82 -13.79
N LEU A 35 -18.34 16.84 -14.92
CA LEU A 35 -16.92 17.24 -14.98
C LEU A 35 -16.72 18.66 -14.49
N LYS A 36 -17.59 19.59 -14.87
CA LYS A 36 -17.58 20.97 -14.43
C LYS A 36 -17.78 21.08 -12.91
N THR A 37 -18.71 20.32 -12.38
CA THR A 37 -18.99 20.26 -10.94
C THR A 37 -17.78 19.73 -10.17
N VAL A 38 -17.18 18.64 -10.65
CA VAL A 38 -15.98 18.05 -10.03
C VAL A 38 -14.82 19.06 -10.04
N ALA A 39 -14.51 19.67 -11.18
CA ALA A 39 -13.44 20.65 -11.29
C ALA A 39 -13.66 21.85 -10.34
N THR A 40 -14.89 22.35 -10.26
CA THR A 40 -15.26 23.44 -9.35
C THR A 40 -15.04 23.05 -7.88
N TYR A 41 -15.44 21.84 -7.50
CA TYR A 41 -15.30 21.38 -6.12
C TYR A 41 -13.85 21.04 -5.76
N MET A 42 -13.06 20.53 -6.69
CA MET A 42 -11.62 20.33 -6.45
C MET A 42 -10.94 21.66 -6.11
N GLN A 43 -11.24 22.73 -6.85
CA GLN A 43 -10.73 24.06 -6.55
C GLN A 43 -11.24 24.57 -5.18
N ALA A 44 -12.52 24.36 -4.86
CA ALA A 44 -13.10 24.75 -3.58
C ALA A 44 -12.48 24.00 -2.39
N PHE A 45 -12.05 22.75 -2.59
CA PHE A 45 -11.27 21.96 -1.61
C PHE A 45 -9.80 22.38 -1.52
N GLY A 46 -9.37 23.37 -2.31
CA GLY A 46 -8.00 23.88 -2.28
C GLY A 46 -7.00 23.07 -3.10
N VAL A 47 -7.46 22.22 -4.02
CA VAL A 47 -6.55 21.53 -4.95
C VAL A 47 -6.01 22.56 -5.94
N PRO A 48 -4.68 22.73 -6.05
CA PRO A 48 -4.09 23.69 -6.99
C PRO A 48 -4.47 23.36 -8.44
N ALA A 49 -4.68 24.39 -9.26
CA ALA A 49 -5.14 24.23 -10.64
C ALA A 49 -4.13 23.48 -11.54
N ASP A 50 -2.87 23.50 -11.18
CA ASP A 50 -1.77 22.78 -11.85
C ASP A 50 -1.59 21.32 -11.37
N HIS A 51 -2.40 20.88 -10.41
CA HIS A 51 -2.38 19.50 -9.89
C HIS A 51 -3.53 18.63 -10.43
N PHE A 52 -4.40 19.17 -11.24
CA PHE A 52 -5.44 18.38 -11.91
C PHE A 52 -5.78 18.96 -13.29
N GLU A 53 -6.22 18.11 -14.18
CA GLU A 53 -6.71 18.47 -15.49
C GLU A 53 -7.84 17.54 -15.93
N ILE A 54 -8.69 18.03 -16.85
CA ILE A 54 -9.65 17.18 -17.55
C ILE A 54 -8.94 16.57 -18.76
N ASP A 55 -8.85 15.27 -18.80
CA ASP A 55 -8.27 14.53 -19.92
C ASP A 55 -9.33 13.63 -20.57
N LEU A 56 -9.74 14.00 -21.77
CA LEU A 56 -10.75 13.26 -22.56
C LEU A 56 -10.19 11.99 -23.20
N THR A 57 -8.89 11.71 -23.03
CA THR A 57 -8.26 10.47 -23.50
C THR A 57 -8.37 9.32 -22.50
N ILE A 58 -8.72 9.63 -21.25
CA ILE A 58 -8.89 8.61 -20.22
C ILE A 58 -10.12 7.76 -20.56
N ALA A 59 -9.86 6.54 -21.04
CA ALA A 59 -10.87 5.53 -21.28
C ALA A 59 -10.58 4.33 -20.37
N ARG A 60 -11.31 4.19 -19.27
CA ARG A 60 -11.18 3.08 -18.34
C ARG A 60 -12.21 1.98 -18.65
N GLY A 61 -11.71 0.76 -18.69
CA GLY A 61 -12.40 -0.38 -19.25
C GLY A 61 -13.12 -1.28 -18.24
N LEU A 62 -13.62 -0.74 -17.13
CA LEU A 62 -14.49 -1.51 -16.25
C LEU A 62 -15.91 -1.01 -16.42
N ASP A 63 -16.78 -1.86 -16.92
CA ASP A 63 -18.17 -1.55 -17.33
C ASP A 63 -19.07 -1.08 -16.17
N TYR A 64 -18.59 -1.11 -14.93
CA TYR A 64 -19.37 -0.67 -13.79
C TYR A 64 -19.27 0.83 -13.46
N TYR A 65 -18.38 1.58 -14.10
CA TYR A 65 -18.32 3.03 -13.90
C TYR A 65 -19.51 3.71 -14.58
N THR A 66 -20.20 4.56 -13.85
CA THR A 66 -21.41 5.26 -14.28
C THR A 66 -21.25 6.78 -14.38
N GLY A 67 -20.10 7.31 -13.97
CA GLY A 67 -19.82 8.75 -13.97
C GLY A 67 -18.34 9.03 -14.14
N THR A 68 -17.87 10.10 -13.51
CA THR A 68 -16.48 10.56 -13.61
C THR A 68 -15.49 9.46 -13.24
N VAL A 69 -14.49 9.28 -14.09
CA VAL A 69 -13.31 8.41 -13.85
C VAL A 69 -12.07 9.28 -13.69
N TYR A 70 -11.09 8.80 -12.96
CA TYR A 70 -9.86 9.55 -12.71
C TYR A 70 -8.64 8.65 -12.65
N GLU A 71 -7.51 9.24 -12.98
CA GLU A 71 -6.18 8.67 -12.86
C GLU A 71 -5.27 9.66 -12.14
N THR A 72 -4.27 9.13 -11.46
CA THR A 72 -3.23 9.94 -10.82
C THR A 72 -1.87 9.52 -11.34
N THR A 73 -1.12 10.47 -11.82
CA THR A 73 0.28 10.30 -12.25
C THR A 73 1.20 11.12 -11.35
N LEU A 74 2.47 10.75 -11.31
CA LEU A 74 3.48 11.55 -10.62
C LEU A 74 3.93 12.68 -11.54
N LEU A 75 3.89 13.93 -11.08
CA LEU A 75 4.26 15.10 -11.89
C LEU A 75 5.72 15.03 -12.36
N ASP A 76 6.62 14.60 -11.47
CA ASP A 76 8.05 14.50 -11.78
C ASP A 76 8.42 13.21 -12.52
N HIS A 77 7.50 12.25 -12.62
CA HIS A 77 7.72 10.91 -13.20
C HIS A 77 6.51 10.44 -14.02
N PRO A 78 6.07 11.21 -15.04
CA PRO A 78 4.89 10.86 -15.84
C PRO A 78 5.07 9.57 -16.65
N GLU A 79 6.32 9.19 -16.95
CA GLU A 79 6.67 7.96 -17.68
C GLU A 79 6.25 6.68 -16.96
N ILE A 80 6.03 6.75 -15.66
CA ILE A 80 5.59 5.61 -14.85
C ILE A 80 4.12 5.29 -15.08
N GLY A 81 3.37 6.27 -15.58
CA GLY A 81 1.94 6.18 -15.81
C GLY A 81 1.13 6.25 -14.51
N SER A 82 -0.11 5.78 -14.58
CA SER A 82 -1.05 5.89 -13.45
C SER A 82 -0.60 5.06 -12.24
N VAL A 83 -0.43 5.72 -11.11
CA VAL A 83 -0.13 5.11 -9.79
C VAL A 83 -1.39 4.91 -8.94
N CYS A 84 -2.46 5.61 -9.30
CA CYS A 84 -3.75 5.50 -8.63
C CYS A 84 -4.85 5.78 -9.63
N SER A 85 -5.98 5.08 -9.51
CA SER A 85 -7.12 5.28 -10.40
C SER A 85 -8.43 4.92 -9.70
N GLY A 86 -9.53 5.42 -10.25
CA GLY A 86 -10.84 5.13 -9.74
C GLY A 86 -11.95 5.78 -10.54
N GLY A 87 -13.14 5.82 -9.95
CA GLY A 87 -14.29 6.45 -10.58
C GLY A 87 -15.54 6.29 -9.75
N ARG A 88 -16.60 6.91 -10.23
CA ARG A 88 -17.94 6.80 -9.68
C ARG A 88 -18.65 5.57 -10.23
N TYR A 89 -19.35 4.86 -9.37
CA TYR A 89 -20.21 3.73 -9.73
C TYR A 89 -21.49 3.78 -8.89
N ASP A 90 -22.64 3.75 -9.54
CA ASP A 90 -23.93 3.87 -8.86
C ASP A 90 -24.64 2.53 -8.74
N ASN A 91 -24.38 1.60 -9.67
CA ASN A 91 -25.15 0.37 -9.84
C ASN A 91 -24.41 -0.90 -9.41
N LEU A 92 -23.17 -0.79 -8.92
CA LEU A 92 -22.37 -1.98 -8.57
C LEU A 92 -23.02 -2.83 -7.47
N ALA A 93 -23.69 -2.20 -6.52
CA ALA A 93 -24.37 -2.88 -5.43
C ALA A 93 -25.63 -3.65 -5.87
N GLU A 94 -26.21 -3.34 -7.03
CA GLU A 94 -27.43 -4.00 -7.55
C GLU A 94 -27.21 -5.50 -7.83
N TYR A 95 -25.96 -5.93 -8.02
CA TYR A 95 -25.61 -7.35 -8.14
C TYR A 95 -25.82 -8.15 -6.83
N TYR A 96 -25.93 -7.46 -5.69
CA TYR A 96 -25.95 -8.08 -4.37
C TYR A 96 -27.15 -7.64 -3.50
N THR A 97 -27.84 -6.56 -3.88
CA THR A 97 -28.95 -5.99 -3.11
C THR A 97 -29.88 -5.20 -4.01
N ASP A 98 -31.17 -5.15 -3.65
CA ASP A 98 -32.18 -4.33 -4.33
C ASP A 98 -32.06 -2.83 -4.00
N ARG A 99 -31.05 -2.44 -3.24
CA ARG A 99 -30.81 -1.04 -2.88
C ARG A 99 -29.86 -0.39 -3.84
N GLN A 100 -30.19 0.79 -4.33
CA GLN A 100 -29.26 1.63 -5.05
C GLN A 100 -28.27 2.27 -4.05
N LEU A 101 -27.02 1.93 -4.17
CA LEU A 101 -25.94 2.41 -3.31
C LEU A 101 -24.84 3.03 -4.19
N PRO A 102 -24.97 4.33 -4.49
CA PRO A 102 -23.95 5.02 -5.26
C PRO A 102 -22.62 5.06 -4.49
N GLY A 103 -21.53 4.94 -5.20
CA GLY A 103 -20.20 4.94 -4.63
C GLY A 103 -19.16 5.61 -5.54
N ALA A 104 -18.09 6.03 -4.94
CA ALA A 104 -16.85 6.39 -5.63
C ALA A 104 -15.70 5.61 -4.97
N GLY A 105 -14.84 5.05 -5.77
CA GLY A 105 -13.75 4.22 -5.29
C GLY A 105 -12.40 4.63 -5.87
N ILE A 106 -11.36 4.32 -5.14
CA ILE A 106 -9.98 4.55 -5.51
C ILE A 106 -9.17 3.27 -5.33
N SER A 107 -8.28 3.00 -6.27
CA SER A 107 -7.30 1.91 -6.19
C SER A 107 -5.91 2.47 -6.34
N ILE A 108 -5.05 2.21 -5.36
CA ILE A 108 -3.66 2.63 -5.36
C ILE A 108 -2.78 1.45 -5.76
N GLY A 109 -1.94 1.66 -6.77
CA GLY A 109 -0.94 0.69 -7.22
C GLY A 109 0.25 0.65 -6.26
N LEU A 110 0.06 0.10 -5.06
CA LEU A 110 1.06 0.12 -3.99
C LEU A 110 2.41 -0.41 -4.43
N THR A 111 2.45 -1.55 -5.11
CA THR A 111 3.70 -2.16 -5.58
C THR A 111 4.42 -1.25 -6.57
N ARG A 112 3.68 -0.63 -7.50
CA ARG A 112 4.25 0.30 -8.49
C ARG A 112 4.80 1.54 -7.80
N LEU A 113 4.02 2.14 -6.90
CA LEU A 113 4.43 3.33 -6.16
C LEU A 113 5.68 3.04 -5.32
N PHE A 114 5.70 1.94 -4.59
CA PHE A 114 6.84 1.54 -3.77
C PHE A 114 8.11 1.30 -4.60
N TYR A 115 7.97 0.62 -5.74
CA TYR A 115 9.09 0.42 -6.67
C TYR A 115 9.68 1.74 -7.14
N VAL A 116 8.83 2.67 -7.57
CA VAL A 116 9.27 3.99 -8.05
C VAL A 116 9.98 4.77 -6.96
N LEU A 117 9.39 4.84 -5.76
CA LEU A 117 10.00 5.52 -4.62
C LEU A 117 11.37 4.93 -4.28
N GLY A 118 11.54 3.61 -4.45
CA GLY A 118 12.82 2.93 -4.29
C GLY A 118 13.86 3.34 -5.33
N GLU A 119 13.49 3.28 -6.63
CA GLU A 119 14.37 3.66 -7.74
C GLU A 119 14.80 5.13 -7.66
N GLN A 120 13.93 5.99 -7.14
CA GLN A 120 14.23 7.43 -6.97
C GLN A 120 14.95 7.77 -5.66
N GLY A 121 15.28 6.77 -4.83
CA GLY A 121 15.93 6.98 -3.54
C GLY A 121 15.08 7.77 -2.52
N MET A 122 13.76 7.79 -2.69
CA MET A 122 12.82 8.50 -1.81
C MET A 122 12.41 7.67 -0.59
N LEU A 123 12.74 6.39 -0.57
CA LEU A 123 12.51 5.55 0.61
C LEU A 123 13.58 5.84 1.66
N ASN A 124 13.14 5.95 2.91
CA ASN A 124 14.09 6.10 4.01
C ASN A 124 14.97 4.84 4.12
N PRO A 125 16.31 4.93 3.90
CA PRO A 125 17.20 3.78 3.96
C PRO A 125 17.30 3.17 5.37
N ASP A 126 16.98 3.95 6.41
CA ASP A 126 17.04 3.54 7.81
C ASP A 126 15.76 2.83 8.28
N LEU A 127 14.76 2.67 7.39
CA LEU A 127 13.57 1.90 7.75
C LEU A 127 13.94 0.44 8.01
N PRO A 128 13.60 -0.10 9.17
CA PRO A 128 13.85 -1.50 9.45
C PRO A 128 13.03 -2.38 8.49
N THR A 129 13.72 -3.09 7.61
CA THR A 129 13.09 -4.01 6.64
C THR A 129 12.72 -5.35 7.26
N ALA A 130 13.31 -5.67 8.41
CA ALA A 130 13.02 -6.89 9.14
C ALA A 130 11.59 -6.88 9.69
N PRO A 131 10.83 -7.97 9.55
CA PRO A 131 9.47 -8.10 10.10
C PRO A 131 9.45 -8.16 11.63
N ALA A 132 10.58 -8.46 12.24
CA ALA A 132 10.79 -8.54 13.68
C ALA A 132 12.21 -8.10 14.05
N ASP A 133 12.39 -7.68 15.30
CA ASP A 133 13.71 -7.38 15.86
C ASP A 133 14.37 -8.66 16.41
N VAL A 134 13.54 -9.61 16.87
CA VAL A 134 14.00 -10.86 17.48
C VAL A 134 13.24 -12.03 16.88
N LEU A 135 13.97 -13.10 16.54
CA LEU A 135 13.41 -14.41 16.21
C LEU A 135 13.74 -15.39 17.33
N ILE A 136 12.74 -15.98 17.98
CA ILE A 136 12.93 -17.05 18.93
C ILE A 136 12.91 -18.39 18.19
N LEU A 137 13.96 -19.20 18.43
CA LEU A 137 14.12 -20.57 17.94
C LEU A 137 13.99 -21.56 19.11
N PRO A 138 12.79 -22.13 19.32
CA PRO A 138 12.65 -23.21 20.30
C PRO A 138 13.45 -24.43 19.86
N MET A 139 14.15 -25.03 20.81
CA MET A 139 14.93 -26.25 20.63
C MET A 139 14.31 -27.42 21.40
N THR A 140 13.10 -27.25 21.94
CA THR A 140 12.30 -28.21 22.70
C THR A 140 11.01 -28.54 21.97
N GLU A 141 10.39 -29.66 22.28
CA GLU A 141 9.07 -30.04 21.74
C GLU A 141 7.96 -29.17 22.38
N ASP A 142 8.08 -28.86 23.67
CA ASP A 142 7.17 -27.93 24.34
C ASP A 142 7.52 -26.49 23.99
N LEU A 143 6.59 -25.82 23.31
CA LEU A 143 6.73 -24.42 22.90
C LEU A 143 6.30 -23.43 23.99
N SER A 144 5.70 -23.88 25.11
CA SER A 144 5.14 -23.00 26.14
C SER A 144 6.14 -21.98 26.69
N PRO A 145 7.41 -22.35 27.00
CA PRO A 145 8.40 -21.38 27.45
C PRO A 145 8.74 -20.32 26.39
N ALA A 146 8.85 -20.73 25.14
CA ALA A 146 9.15 -19.84 24.03
C ALA A 146 7.97 -18.88 23.72
N ILE A 147 6.74 -19.35 23.87
CA ILE A 147 5.53 -18.53 23.75
C ILE A 147 5.49 -17.49 24.86
N SER A 148 5.76 -17.90 26.11
CA SER A 148 5.82 -16.97 27.25
C SER A 148 6.87 -15.89 27.07
N LEU A 149 8.08 -16.28 26.63
CA LEU A 149 9.14 -15.33 26.32
C LEU A 149 8.73 -14.36 25.18
N ALA A 150 8.15 -14.87 24.09
CA ALA A 150 7.69 -14.03 22.99
C ALA A 150 6.63 -13.02 23.46
N THR A 151 5.74 -13.44 24.35
CA THR A 151 4.70 -12.57 24.92
C THR A 151 5.34 -11.46 25.75
N ALA A 152 6.25 -11.80 26.67
CA ALA A 152 6.95 -10.84 27.50
C ALA A 152 7.75 -9.82 26.68
N LEU A 153 8.48 -10.26 25.65
CA LEU A 153 9.21 -9.35 24.76
C LEU A 153 8.28 -8.39 24.01
N ARG A 154 7.13 -8.88 23.52
CA ARG A 154 6.13 -8.05 22.83
C ARG A 154 5.47 -7.04 23.75
N GLU A 155 5.17 -7.40 24.99
CA GLU A 155 4.63 -6.50 26.01
C GLU A 155 5.62 -5.37 26.34
N ASN A 156 6.92 -5.62 26.19
CA ASN A 156 7.98 -4.62 26.31
C ASN A 156 8.29 -3.88 24.99
N GLY A 157 7.45 -4.00 23.96
CA GLY A 157 7.58 -3.26 22.71
C GLY A 157 8.60 -3.83 21.72
N ILE A 158 9.17 -5.01 21.98
CA ILE A 158 10.12 -5.67 21.09
C ILE A 158 9.35 -6.50 20.04
N ARG A 159 9.51 -6.17 18.77
CA ARG A 159 8.88 -6.92 17.68
C ARG A 159 9.49 -8.33 17.61
N THR A 160 8.74 -9.32 18.05
CA THR A 160 9.23 -10.67 18.23
C THR A 160 8.47 -11.67 17.37
N GLN A 161 9.18 -12.50 16.66
CA GLN A 161 8.66 -13.65 15.91
C GLN A 161 9.09 -14.96 16.60
N LEU A 162 8.17 -15.92 16.63
CA LEU A 162 8.44 -17.28 17.10
C LEU A 162 8.47 -18.23 15.90
N HIS A 163 9.53 -19.00 15.74
CA HIS A 163 9.65 -19.99 14.69
C HIS A 163 9.07 -21.34 15.16
N CYS A 164 7.87 -21.67 14.68
CA CYS A 164 7.15 -22.87 15.10
C CYS A 164 7.34 -24.08 14.18
N GLU A 165 8.02 -23.91 13.04
CA GLU A 165 8.19 -25.01 12.09
C GLU A 165 9.31 -25.98 12.54
N ASP A 166 9.05 -27.28 12.38
CA ASP A 166 10.08 -28.30 12.59
C ASP A 166 11.03 -28.35 11.38
N LYS A 167 12.09 -27.55 11.46
CA LYS A 167 13.15 -27.47 10.45
C LYS A 167 14.54 -27.64 11.08
N LYS A 168 15.51 -28.05 10.26
CA LYS A 168 16.89 -28.13 10.70
C LYS A 168 17.41 -26.77 11.15
N PHE A 169 18.24 -26.77 12.18
CA PHE A 169 18.84 -25.56 12.77
C PHE A 169 19.38 -24.56 11.73
N LYS A 170 20.17 -25.06 10.77
CA LYS A 170 20.73 -24.21 9.70
C LYS A 170 19.66 -23.50 8.87
N GLN A 171 18.50 -24.14 8.66
CA GLN A 171 17.40 -23.55 7.91
C GLN A 171 16.69 -22.46 8.72
N LYS A 172 16.56 -22.65 10.04
CA LYS A 172 15.99 -21.66 10.96
C LYS A 172 16.86 -20.38 11.00
N ILE A 173 18.18 -20.53 11.07
CA ILE A 173 19.12 -19.40 11.00
C ILE A 173 19.06 -18.70 9.63
N SER A 174 19.08 -19.47 8.54
CA SER A 174 18.97 -18.90 7.18
C SER A 174 17.65 -18.16 6.95
N TYR A 175 16.59 -18.53 7.68
CA TYR A 175 15.32 -17.79 7.65
C TYR A 175 15.46 -16.40 8.28
N ALA A 176 16.09 -16.31 9.46
CA ALA A 176 16.35 -15.01 10.10
C ALA A 176 17.22 -14.10 9.24
N ASP A 177 18.29 -14.67 8.68
CA ASP A 177 19.23 -13.95 7.82
C ASP A 177 18.55 -13.39 6.56
N LYS A 178 17.75 -14.21 5.86
CA LYS A 178 16.99 -13.79 4.67
C LYS A 178 15.98 -12.68 4.94
N LEU A 179 15.43 -12.63 6.15
CA LEU A 179 14.48 -11.59 6.57
C LEU A 179 15.17 -10.41 7.26
N HIS A 180 16.50 -10.42 7.32
CA HIS A 180 17.31 -9.39 7.99
C HIS A 180 16.91 -9.16 9.45
N ILE A 181 16.46 -10.23 10.16
CA ILE A 181 16.16 -10.16 11.58
C ILE A 181 17.48 -10.10 12.34
N PRO A 182 17.78 -9.04 13.09
CA PRO A 182 19.10 -8.82 13.65
C PRO A 182 19.42 -9.77 14.80
N TYR A 183 18.44 -10.16 15.60
CA TYR A 183 18.67 -10.98 16.80
C TYR A 183 17.95 -12.32 16.74
N VAL A 184 18.65 -13.37 17.15
CA VAL A 184 18.07 -14.73 17.27
C VAL A 184 18.28 -15.23 18.68
N ILE A 185 17.20 -15.66 19.32
CA ILE A 185 17.22 -16.31 20.62
C ILE A 185 17.09 -17.82 20.44
N PHE A 186 18.06 -18.56 20.99
CA PHE A 186 17.99 -19.99 21.15
C PHE A 186 17.44 -20.30 22.52
N LEU A 187 16.43 -21.16 22.59
CA LEU A 187 15.79 -21.55 23.83
C LEU A 187 15.68 -23.07 23.88
N GLY A 188 16.67 -23.69 24.51
CA GLY A 188 16.72 -25.12 24.78
C GLY A 188 16.44 -25.47 26.22
N GLU A 189 16.47 -26.73 26.57
CA GLU A 189 16.25 -27.21 27.95
C GLU A 189 17.26 -26.61 28.94
N ASP A 190 18.52 -26.48 28.54
CA ASP A 190 19.57 -25.91 29.39
C ASP A 190 19.30 -24.44 29.71
N GLU A 191 18.90 -23.66 28.72
CA GLU A 191 18.54 -22.25 28.89
C GLU A 191 17.30 -22.09 29.78
N ILE A 192 16.27 -22.91 29.55
CA ILE A 192 15.03 -22.88 30.35
C ILE A 192 15.33 -23.21 31.82
N ASN A 193 16.09 -24.27 32.06
CA ASN A 193 16.43 -24.71 33.41
C ASN A 193 17.33 -23.72 34.16
N ALA A 194 18.19 -23.01 33.43
CA ALA A 194 19.06 -21.99 33.98
C ALA A 194 18.37 -20.61 34.11
N GLY A 195 17.15 -20.43 33.60
CA GLY A 195 16.46 -19.14 33.59
C GLY A 195 17.13 -18.08 32.71
N VAL A 196 17.84 -18.48 31.67
CA VAL A 196 18.56 -17.60 30.75
C VAL A 196 18.13 -17.84 29.30
N VAL A 197 18.49 -16.92 28.41
CA VAL A 197 18.35 -17.10 26.96
C VAL A 197 19.69 -16.90 26.27
N ALA A 198 19.97 -17.68 25.23
CA ALA A 198 21.14 -17.47 24.40
C ALA A 198 20.75 -16.58 23.21
N CYS A 199 21.11 -15.31 23.27
CA CYS A 199 20.84 -14.31 22.23
C CYS A 199 22.06 -14.16 21.34
N LYS A 200 21.85 -14.30 20.02
CA LYS A 200 22.87 -14.08 18.99
C LYS A 200 22.52 -12.87 18.15
N ASP A 201 23.46 -11.94 18.05
CA ASP A 201 23.43 -10.86 17.07
C ASP A 201 23.94 -11.41 15.72
N LEU A 202 23.07 -11.40 14.71
CA LEU A 202 23.42 -11.89 13.36
C LEU A 202 24.29 -10.91 12.58
N THR A 203 24.37 -9.63 12.99
CA THR A 203 25.20 -8.62 12.31
C THR A 203 26.66 -8.71 12.75
N THR A 204 26.90 -8.96 14.03
CA THR A 204 28.25 -9.09 14.59
C THR A 204 28.71 -10.54 14.71
N GLY A 205 27.76 -11.47 14.78
CA GLY A 205 28.01 -12.88 15.07
C GLY A 205 28.21 -13.20 16.55
N GLU A 206 28.19 -12.21 17.43
CA GLU A 206 28.35 -12.38 18.87
C GLU A 206 27.14 -13.09 19.50
N GLN A 207 27.41 -13.95 20.47
CA GLN A 207 26.38 -14.64 21.23
C GLN A 207 26.55 -14.37 22.73
N THR A 208 25.49 -13.95 23.38
CA THR A 208 25.48 -13.59 24.80
C THR A 208 24.37 -14.36 25.51
N LYS A 209 24.62 -14.79 26.75
CA LYS A 209 23.56 -15.29 27.63
C LYS A 209 22.97 -14.13 28.41
N LEU A 210 21.64 -13.99 28.36
CA LEU A 210 20.88 -12.93 29.00
C LEU A 210 19.85 -13.55 29.94
N GLU A 211 19.60 -12.86 31.06
CA GLU A 211 18.46 -13.16 31.92
C GLU A 211 17.25 -12.43 31.34
N PRO A 212 16.16 -13.12 30.98
CA PRO A 212 14.93 -12.44 30.59
C PRO A 212 14.38 -11.73 31.82
N ALA A 213 14.13 -10.42 31.67
CA ALA A 213 13.58 -9.57 32.72
C ALA A 213 12.10 -9.87 32.97
#